data_f9e0a1ca1b70119b8a78cf10511a427a
#
_entry.id   f9e0a1ca1b70119b8a78cf10511a427a
#
_cell.length_a   1.000
_cell.length_b   1.000
_cell.length_c   1.000
_cell.angle_alpha   90.00
_cell.angle_beta   90.00
_cell.angle_gamma   90.00
#
_symmetry.space_group_name_H-M   'P 1'
#
loop_
_entity.id
_entity.type
_entity.pdbx_description
1 polymer ?
#
loop_
_entity_poly.entity_id
_entity_poly.type
_entity_poly.pdbx_seq_one_letter_code
_entity_poly.pdbx_strand_id
1 'polypeptide(L)'
;EISESIASTVSLGPEGEKAAKEGLLESRIWDWMQDAPASERTMQGLFSAGFERHEAGPGVGLLKAMGVRVEAGAFVCDDEGSVATKIASRTSFIQSLAESPKDSESLDSALVDHFGSRKNLIATEELTARTWSLTKTGAATDAATLEEVTQIGQLTPELLQGDSWRDAEFKPFDVNAPAPIPAGGRPHPMQALIER
;
A
#
# COMPACT_ATOMS: atom_id res chain seq x y z
N GLU A 1 5.43 22.84 14.70
CA GLU A 1 5.44 22.65 13.24
C GLU A 1 5.40 21.16 12.95
N ILE A 2 4.62 20.77 11.96
CA ILE A 2 4.47 19.37 11.58
C ILE A 2 4.98 19.26 10.14
N SER A 3 5.93 18.36 9.92
CA SER A 3 6.33 17.94 8.57
C SER A 3 5.85 16.52 8.31
N GLU A 4 5.22 16.31 7.17
CA GLU A 4 4.75 15.01 6.72
C GLU A 4 5.66 14.52 5.59
N SER A 5 6.10 13.28 5.67
CA SER A 5 6.76 12.57 4.59
C SER A 5 6.00 11.28 4.30
N ILE A 6 5.76 11.03 3.02
CA ILE A 6 5.10 9.81 2.56
C ILE A 6 6.20 8.90 2.03
N ALA A 7 6.33 7.72 2.59
CA ALA A 7 7.20 6.66 2.11
C ALA A 7 6.34 5.53 1.56
N SER A 8 6.59 5.13 0.31
CA SER A 8 5.88 4.03 -0.33
C SER A 8 6.76 2.80 -0.36
N THR A 9 6.33 1.74 0.29
CA THR A 9 7.06 0.46 0.34
C THR A 9 6.38 -0.55 -0.56
N VAL A 10 7.15 -1.21 -1.42
CA VAL A 10 6.70 -2.26 -2.32
C VAL A 10 7.11 -3.62 -1.76
N SER A 11 6.15 -4.52 -1.66
CA SER A 11 6.33 -5.90 -1.20
C SER A 11 5.72 -6.89 -2.20
N LEU A 12 6.04 -8.18 -2.06
CA LEU A 12 5.38 -9.21 -2.87
C LEU A 12 3.96 -9.47 -2.39
N GLY A 13 3.05 -9.62 -3.35
CA GLY A 13 1.73 -10.18 -3.10
C GLY A 13 1.74 -11.71 -3.17
N PRO A 14 0.61 -12.38 -2.88
CA PRO A 14 0.51 -13.85 -2.90
C PRO A 14 0.92 -14.51 -4.23
N GLU A 15 0.57 -13.89 -5.35
CA GLU A 15 1.00 -14.39 -6.67
C GLU A 15 2.48 -14.06 -6.94
N GLY A 16 3.01 -12.98 -6.36
CA GLY A 16 4.44 -12.66 -6.41
C GLY A 16 5.32 -13.66 -5.66
N GLU A 17 4.86 -14.13 -4.50
CA GLU A 17 5.55 -15.17 -3.75
C GLU A 17 5.61 -16.51 -4.50
N LYS A 18 4.54 -16.86 -5.21
CA LYS A 18 4.54 -18.04 -6.10
C LYS A 18 5.52 -17.84 -7.26
N ALA A 19 5.45 -16.67 -7.91
CA ALA A 19 6.34 -16.34 -9.01
C ALA A 19 7.82 -16.31 -8.61
N ALA A 20 8.14 -15.94 -7.38
CA ALA A 20 9.49 -15.98 -6.84
C ALA A 20 10.01 -17.42 -6.67
N LYS A 21 9.12 -18.39 -6.35
CA LYS A 21 9.48 -19.82 -6.14
C LYS A 21 9.45 -20.63 -7.43
N GLU A 22 8.43 -20.43 -8.25
CA GLU A 22 8.15 -21.24 -9.44
C GLU A 22 8.67 -20.60 -10.73
N GLY A 23 9.07 -19.32 -10.67
CA GLY A 23 9.42 -18.50 -11.81
C GLY A 23 8.21 -17.70 -12.34
N LEU A 24 8.51 -16.56 -12.96
CA LEU A 24 7.50 -15.75 -13.66
C LEU A 24 6.91 -16.55 -14.82
N LEU A 25 5.64 -16.37 -15.09
CA LEU A 25 4.93 -17.07 -16.16
C LEU A 25 5.61 -16.87 -17.53
N GLU A 26 6.02 -15.62 -17.82
CA GLU A 26 6.76 -15.28 -19.04
C GLU A 26 8.14 -15.95 -19.10
N SER A 27 8.83 -16.15 -17.96
CA SER A 27 10.10 -16.87 -17.90
C SER A 27 9.89 -18.35 -18.21
N ARG A 28 8.94 -19.00 -17.53
CA ARG A 28 8.62 -20.42 -17.74
C ARG A 28 8.25 -20.73 -19.19
N ILE A 29 7.46 -19.88 -19.83
CA ILE A 29 7.07 -20.07 -21.24
C ILE A 29 8.25 -19.79 -22.15
N TRP A 30 9.09 -18.81 -21.84
CA TRP A 30 10.28 -18.51 -22.61
C TRP A 30 11.30 -19.66 -22.55
N ASP A 31 11.57 -20.21 -21.37
CA ASP A 31 12.45 -21.36 -21.19
C ASP A 31 11.96 -22.57 -22.00
N TRP A 32 10.66 -22.85 -21.94
CA TRP A 32 10.05 -23.86 -22.78
C TRP A 32 10.24 -23.58 -24.29
N MET A 33 10.08 -22.32 -24.71
CA MET A 33 10.30 -21.95 -26.11
C MET A 33 11.72 -22.16 -26.57
N GLN A 34 12.72 -21.99 -25.69
CA GLN A 34 14.12 -22.25 -26.03
C GLN A 34 14.39 -23.75 -26.24
N ASP A 35 13.78 -24.58 -25.40
CA ASP A 35 13.97 -26.05 -25.44
C ASP A 35 13.13 -26.73 -26.53
N ALA A 36 11.96 -26.16 -26.88
CA ALA A 36 11.03 -26.75 -27.84
C ALA A 36 11.52 -26.58 -29.29
N PRO A 37 11.37 -27.61 -30.13
CA PRO A 37 11.65 -27.50 -31.56
C PRO A 37 10.68 -26.49 -32.20
N ALA A 38 11.11 -25.81 -33.27
CA ALA A 38 10.32 -24.73 -33.91
C ALA A 38 8.92 -25.18 -34.36
N SER A 39 8.73 -26.44 -34.71
CA SER A 39 7.45 -27.02 -35.11
C SER A 39 6.46 -27.15 -33.95
N GLU A 40 6.93 -27.18 -32.71
CA GLU A 40 6.14 -27.34 -31.50
C GLU A 40 5.92 -26.03 -30.76
N ARG A 41 6.59 -24.95 -31.13
CA ARG A 41 6.43 -23.61 -30.55
C ARG A 41 5.05 -23.01 -30.91
N THR A 42 3.99 -23.67 -30.50
CA THR A 42 2.59 -23.31 -30.78
C THR A 42 1.78 -23.30 -29.50
N MET A 43 0.58 -22.70 -29.52
CA MET A 43 -0.34 -22.78 -28.38
C MET A 43 -0.66 -24.24 -27.99
N GLN A 44 -0.76 -25.14 -28.97
CA GLN A 44 -1.03 -26.56 -28.70
C GLN A 44 0.19 -27.22 -28.02
N GLY A 45 1.39 -26.86 -28.44
CA GLY A 45 2.63 -27.31 -27.79
C GLY A 45 2.73 -26.85 -26.34
N LEU A 46 2.33 -25.61 -26.03
CA LEU A 46 2.25 -25.13 -24.64
C LEU A 46 1.29 -25.98 -23.79
N PHE A 47 0.11 -26.31 -24.30
CA PHE A 47 -0.82 -27.18 -23.57
C PHE A 47 -0.27 -28.59 -23.37
N SER A 48 0.45 -29.13 -24.36
CA SER A 48 1.11 -30.43 -24.26
C SER A 48 2.26 -30.44 -23.26
N ALA A 49 2.91 -29.28 -23.05
CA ALA A 49 3.93 -29.05 -22.02
C ALA A 49 3.37 -28.86 -20.61
N GLY A 50 2.04 -28.87 -20.44
CA GLY A 50 1.39 -28.80 -19.14
C GLY A 50 0.97 -27.40 -18.71
N PHE A 51 1.09 -26.37 -19.56
CA PHE A 51 0.56 -25.06 -19.25
C PHE A 51 -0.98 -25.04 -19.38
N GLU A 52 -1.64 -24.50 -18.36
CA GLU A 52 -3.09 -24.41 -18.39
C GLU A 52 -3.55 -23.26 -19.30
N ARG A 53 -4.82 -23.34 -19.76
CA ARG A 53 -5.38 -22.32 -20.68
C ARG A 53 -5.38 -20.92 -20.08
N HIS A 54 -5.59 -20.81 -18.78
CA HIS A 54 -5.60 -19.52 -18.06
C HIS A 54 -4.19 -18.94 -17.88
N GLU A 55 -3.13 -19.74 -17.99
CA GLU A 55 -1.73 -19.31 -17.98
C GLU A 55 -1.20 -19.00 -19.38
N ALA A 56 -1.44 -19.90 -20.34
CA ALA A 56 -0.88 -19.80 -21.68
C ALA A 56 -1.28 -18.51 -22.43
N GLY A 57 -2.56 -18.10 -22.33
CA GLY A 57 -3.05 -16.89 -22.97
C GLY A 57 -2.34 -15.61 -22.48
N PRO A 58 -2.43 -15.30 -21.19
CA PRO A 58 -1.73 -14.16 -20.58
C PRO A 58 -0.20 -14.23 -20.78
N GLY A 59 0.41 -15.39 -20.62
CA GLY A 59 1.86 -15.54 -20.76
C GLY A 59 2.36 -15.25 -22.17
N VAL A 60 1.68 -15.77 -23.19
CA VAL A 60 1.97 -15.42 -24.60
C VAL A 60 1.71 -13.93 -24.86
N GLY A 61 0.69 -13.31 -24.24
CA GLY A 61 0.44 -11.87 -24.31
C GLY A 61 1.64 -11.06 -23.78
N LEU A 62 2.22 -11.48 -22.65
CA LEU A 62 3.41 -10.87 -22.06
C LEU A 62 4.63 -11.00 -22.96
N LEU A 63 4.86 -12.19 -23.55
CA LEU A 63 5.95 -12.40 -24.49
C LEU A 63 5.78 -11.58 -25.78
N LYS A 64 4.56 -11.43 -26.29
CA LYS A 64 4.28 -10.53 -27.42
C LYS A 64 4.65 -9.07 -27.12
N ALA A 65 4.34 -8.59 -25.94
CA ALA A 65 4.73 -7.24 -25.50
C ALA A 65 6.27 -7.05 -25.40
N MET A 66 7.03 -8.15 -25.29
CA MET A 66 8.49 -8.13 -25.26
C MET A 66 9.15 -8.28 -26.64
N GLY A 67 8.39 -8.68 -27.68
CA GLY A 67 8.90 -8.81 -29.05
C GLY A 67 8.69 -10.18 -29.70
N VAL A 68 8.08 -11.14 -29.02
CA VAL A 68 7.70 -12.44 -29.62
C VAL A 68 6.48 -12.22 -30.53
N ARG A 69 6.52 -12.75 -31.74
CA ARG A 69 5.43 -12.72 -32.72
C ARG A 69 4.81 -14.11 -32.90
N VAL A 70 3.60 -14.13 -33.44
CA VAL A 70 2.94 -15.38 -33.82
C VAL A 70 2.77 -15.36 -35.33
N GLU A 71 3.49 -16.22 -36.02
CA GLU A 71 3.45 -16.37 -37.49
C GLU A 71 2.97 -17.78 -37.83
N ALA A 72 1.92 -17.85 -38.63
CA ALA A 72 1.28 -19.12 -39.00
C ALA A 72 0.95 -20.05 -37.80
N GLY A 73 0.67 -19.47 -36.63
CA GLY A 73 0.36 -20.20 -35.38
C GLY A 73 1.57 -20.60 -34.56
N ALA A 74 2.79 -20.39 -35.04
CA ALA A 74 4.02 -20.63 -34.33
C ALA A 74 4.58 -19.36 -33.66
N PHE A 75 5.23 -19.50 -32.52
CA PHE A 75 5.92 -18.42 -31.84
C PHE A 75 7.29 -18.18 -32.45
N VAL A 76 7.55 -16.96 -32.89
CA VAL A 76 8.80 -16.54 -33.54
C VAL A 76 9.35 -15.33 -32.78
N CYS A 77 10.67 -15.32 -32.57
CA CYS A 77 11.36 -14.20 -31.97
C CYS A 77 12.54 -13.81 -32.85
N ASP A 78 12.60 -12.51 -33.24
CA ASP A 78 13.70 -12.01 -34.07
C ASP A 78 14.90 -11.57 -33.22
N ASP A 79 14.66 -11.14 -31.99
CA ASP A 79 15.66 -10.65 -31.05
C ASP A 79 15.52 -11.37 -29.70
N GLU A 80 16.02 -12.59 -29.67
CA GLU A 80 16.00 -13.43 -28.45
C GLU A 80 16.81 -12.79 -27.32
N GLY A 81 17.89 -12.07 -27.62
CA GLY A 81 18.73 -11.41 -26.62
C GLY A 81 18.00 -10.30 -25.86
N SER A 82 17.20 -9.50 -26.58
CA SER A 82 16.40 -8.43 -25.96
C SER A 82 15.30 -9.01 -25.06
N VAL A 83 14.63 -10.07 -25.52
CA VAL A 83 13.59 -10.73 -24.73
C VAL A 83 14.18 -11.36 -23.47
N ALA A 84 15.29 -12.09 -23.60
CA ALA A 84 15.97 -12.72 -22.47
C ALA A 84 16.42 -11.68 -21.42
N THR A 85 16.95 -10.53 -21.86
CA THR A 85 17.37 -9.44 -20.97
C THR A 85 16.19 -8.86 -20.19
N LYS A 86 15.05 -8.64 -20.86
CA LYS A 86 13.82 -8.14 -20.19
C LYS A 86 13.30 -9.15 -19.17
N ILE A 87 13.30 -10.43 -19.50
CA ILE A 87 12.87 -11.50 -18.60
C ILE A 87 13.81 -11.58 -17.39
N ALA A 88 15.12 -11.53 -17.60
CA ALA A 88 16.10 -11.54 -16.52
C ALA A 88 15.94 -10.35 -15.57
N SER A 89 15.72 -9.15 -16.12
CA SER A 89 15.44 -7.93 -15.34
C SER A 89 14.18 -8.08 -14.48
N ARG A 90 13.10 -8.61 -15.04
CA ARG A 90 11.83 -8.86 -14.33
C ARG A 90 11.99 -9.92 -13.23
N THR A 91 12.71 -11.01 -13.54
CA THR A 91 12.97 -12.08 -12.57
C THR A 91 13.81 -11.55 -11.40
N SER A 92 14.88 -10.80 -11.69
CA SER A 92 15.72 -10.17 -10.66
C SER A 92 14.93 -9.19 -9.78
N PHE A 93 14.00 -8.45 -10.38
CA PHE A 93 13.12 -7.55 -9.63
C PHE A 93 12.26 -8.32 -8.60
N ILE A 94 11.57 -9.37 -9.03
CA ILE A 94 10.74 -10.20 -8.14
C ILE A 94 11.60 -10.88 -7.06
N GLN A 95 12.77 -11.41 -7.42
CA GLN A 95 13.68 -12.01 -6.46
C GLN A 95 14.17 -10.99 -5.42
N SER A 96 14.49 -9.79 -5.85
CA SER A 96 14.91 -8.71 -4.96
C SER A 96 13.85 -8.31 -3.94
N LEU A 97 12.58 -8.39 -4.31
CA LEU A 97 11.44 -8.15 -3.41
C LEU A 97 11.14 -9.36 -2.51
N ALA A 98 11.51 -10.58 -2.95
CA ALA A 98 11.38 -11.78 -2.13
C ALA A 98 12.35 -11.78 -0.95
N GLU A 99 13.51 -11.16 -1.09
CA GLU A 99 14.48 -11.02 0.00
C GLU A 99 14.01 -10.01 1.07
N SER A 100 13.47 -8.87 0.64
CA SER A 100 12.94 -7.85 1.54
C SER A 100 12.06 -6.85 0.80
N PRO A 101 11.02 -6.29 1.47
CA PRO A 101 10.29 -5.13 0.95
C PRO A 101 11.26 -3.97 0.69
N LYS A 102 11.01 -3.20 -0.38
CA LYS A 102 11.86 -2.08 -0.78
C LYS A 102 11.08 -0.80 -0.92
N ASP A 103 11.77 0.30 -0.70
CA ASP A 103 11.21 1.62 -0.95
C ASP A 103 10.96 1.82 -2.45
N SER A 104 9.76 2.31 -2.79
CA SER A 104 9.34 2.57 -4.17
C SER A 104 10.30 3.49 -4.92
N GLU A 105 10.90 4.48 -4.22
CA GLU A 105 11.85 5.42 -4.83
C GLU A 105 13.17 4.76 -5.25
N SER A 106 13.51 3.64 -4.63
CA SER A 106 14.74 2.87 -4.94
C SER A 106 14.57 1.89 -6.09
N LEU A 107 13.34 1.71 -6.58
CA LEU A 107 12.99 0.73 -7.61
C LEU A 107 12.78 1.40 -8.98
N ASP A 108 12.94 0.62 -10.05
CA ASP A 108 12.59 1.06 -11.40
C ASP A 108 11.06 1.24 -11.51
N SER A 109 10.64 2.47 -11.73
CA SER A 109 9.22 2.84 -11.82
C SER A 109 8.48 2.06 -12.93
N ALA A 110 9.15 1.79 -14.06
CA ALA A 110 8.55 1.03 -15.15
C ALA A 110 8.25 -0.42 -14.76
N LEU A 111 9.08 -1.03 -13.92
CA LEU A 111 8.85 -2.37 -13.38
C LEU A 111 7.76 -2.35 -12.30
N VAL A 112 7.75 -1.33 -11.44
CA VAL A 112 6.70 -1.15 -10.42
C VAL A 112 5.33 -1.00 -11.10
N ASP A 113 5.21 -0.16 -12.12
CA ASP A 113 3.97 0.05 -12.89
C ASP A 113 3.55 -1.25 -13.62
N HIS A 114 4.50 -1.93 -14.24
CA HIS A 114 4.24 -3.19 -14.95
C HIS A 114 3.68 -4.26 -14.02
N PHE A 115 4.29 -4.47 -12.86
CA PHE A 115 3.85 -5.47 -11.90
C PHE A 115 2.65 -5.01 -11.06
N GLY A 116 2.51 -3.71 -10.82
CA GLY A 116 1.34 -3.12 -10.16
C GLY A 116 0.05 -3.29 -10.97
N SER A 117 0.15 -3.32 -12.30
CA SER A 117 -1.00 -3.63 -13.17
C SER A 117 -1.44 -5.09 -13.11
N ARG A 118 -0.60 -5.99 -12.61
CA ARG A 118 -0.88 -7.43 -12.48
C ARG A 118 -1.44 -7.74 -11.09
N LYS A 119 -2.63 -8.32 -11.06
CA LYS A 119 -3.36 -8.59 -9.82
C LYS A 119 -2.53 -9.42 -8.83
N ASN A 120 -2.42 -8.92 -7.60
CA ASN A 120 -1.79 -9.62 -6.47
C ASN A 120 -0.30 -10.03 -6.67
N LEU A 121 0.40 -9.46 -7.64
CA LEU A 121 1.82 -9.76 -7.83
C LEU A 121 2.70 -8.96 -6.87
N ILE A 122 2.43 -7.66 -6.76
CA ILE A 122 3.04 -6.78 -5.77
C ILE A 122 1.96 -6.05 -4.98
N ALA A 123 2.30 -5.65 -3.78
CA ALA A 123 1.51 -4.78 -2.92
C ALA A 123 2.32 -3.53 -2.61
N THR A 124 1.69 -2.37 -2.72
CA THR A 124 2.30 -1.09 -2.35
C THR A 124 1.60 -0.56 -1.11
N GLU A 125 2.37 -0.28 -0.08
CA GLU A 125 1.90 0.31 1.17
C GLU A 125 2.47 1.72 1.30
N GLU A 126 1.61 2.70 1.58
CA GLU A 126 2.02 4.06 1.85
C GLU A 126 2.04 4.30 3.35
N LEU A 127 3.19 4.69 3.87
CA LEU A 127 3.38 5.07 5.26
C LEU A 127 3.60 6.57 5.35
N THR A 128 2.70 7.26 6.05
CA THR A 128 2.88 8.68 6.35
C THR A 128 3.63 8.84 7.66
N ALA A 129 4.87 9.27 7.59
CA ALA A 129 5.66 9.65 8.76
C ALA A 129 5.45 11.13 9.07
N ARG A 130 5.07 11.43 10.33
CA ARG A 130 4.89 12.79 10.82
C ARG A 130 5.99 13.12 11.81
N THR A 131 6.77 14.14 11.46
CA THR A 131 7.81 14.65 12.35
C THR A 131 7.33 15.95 12.99
N TRP A 132 7.37 15.99 14.31
CA TRP A 132 6.99 17.13 15.11
C TRP A 132 8.24 17.91 15.49
N SER A 133 8.28 19.18 15.16
CA SER A 133 9.36 20.07 15.57
C SER A 133 8.80 21.27 16.32
N LEU A 134 9.54 21.76 17.30
CA LEU A 134 9.18 22.98 18.00
C LEU A 134 9.37 24.18 17.07
N THR A 135 8.41 25.08 17.08
CA THR A 135 8.57 26.38 16.44
C THR A 135 9.63 27.21 17.18
N LYS A 136 10.15 28.27 16.55
CA LYS A 136 11.07 29.19 17.21
C LYS A 136 10.50 29.74 18.53
N THR A 137 9.21 30.06 18.55
CA THR A 137 8.48 30.52 19.73
C THR A 137 8.40 29.42 20.78
N GLY A 138 8.05 28.19 20.38
CA GLY A 138 7.98 27.04 21.29
C GLY A 138 9.35 26.66 21.89
N ALA A 139 10.41 26.75 21.11
CA ALA A 139 11.76 26.51 21.57
C ALA A 139 12.31 27.61 22.50
N ALA A 140 11.81 28.82 22.37
CA ALA A 140 12.17 29.95 23.24
C ALA A 140 11.33 30.02 24.51
N THR A 141 10.26 29.22 24.63
CA THR A 141 9.42 29.18 25.83
C THR A 141 10.09 28.34 26.91
N ASP A 142 10.43 28.97 28.03
CA ASP A 142 10.96 28.27 29.20
C ASP A 142 9.79 27.67 29.99
N ALA A 143 9.82 26.35 30.17
CA ALA A 143 8.79 25.64 30.92
C ALA A 143 8.68 26.11 32.37
N ALA A 144 9.80 26.63 32.96
CA ALA A 144 9.83 27.16 34.32
C ALA A 144 9.08 28.51 34.44
N THR A 145 8.84 29.20 33.34
CA THR A 145 8.08 30.47 33.32
C THR A 145 6.59 30.31 33.04
N LEU A 146 6.16 29.08 32.76
CA LEU A 146 4.75 28.77 32.55
C LEU A 146 4.05 28.67 33.91
N GLU A 147 3.19 29.61 34.20
CA GLU A 147 2.30 29.52 35.37
C GLU A 147 1.19 28.50 35.06
N GLU A 148 0.91 27.63 36.02
CA GLU A 148 -0.20 26.70 35.94
C GLU A 148 -1.50 27.46 36.16
N VAL A 149 -2.17 27.85 35.06
CA VAL A 149 -3.48 28.49 35.13
C VAL A 149 -4.55 27.41 35.20
N THR A 150 -5.12 27.24 36.38
CA THR A 150 -6.24 26.32 36.59
C THR A 150 -7.51 26.94 36.04
N GLN A 151 -7.75 26.76 34.74
CA GLN A 151 -9.00 27.22 34.12
C GLN A 151 -10.07 26.14 34.21
N ILE A 152 -11.27 26.54 34.62
CA ILE A 152 -12.41 25.63 34.66
C ILE A 152 -13.04 25.56 33.27
N GLY A 153 -12.97 24.38 32.64
CA GLY A 153 -13.58 24.11 31.34
C GLY A 153 -15.03 23.66 31.41
N GLN A 154 -15.46 23.15 32.57
CA GLN A 154 -16.81 22.65 32.76
C GLN A 154 -17.25 22.82 34.21
N LEU A 155 -18.48 23.33 34.43
CA LEU A 155 -19.07 23.42 35.76
C LEU A 155 -19.57 22.03 36.19
N THR A 156 -19.03 21.52 37.28
CA THR A 156 -19.50 20.29 37.90
C THR A 156 -20.42 20.59 39.10
N PRO A 157 -21.31 19.67 39.51
CA PRO A 157 -22.17 19.86 40.68
C PRO A 157 -21.38 20.16 41.96
N GLU A 158 -20.18 19.57 42.10
CA GLU A 158 -19.30 19.78 43.26
C GLU A 158 -18.77 21.21 43.30
N LEU A 159 -18.41 21.79 42.14
CA LEU A 159 -17.97 23.18 42.00
C LEU A 159 -19.11 24.15 42.33
N LEU A 160 -20.36 23.82 41.99
CA LEU A 160 -21.52 24.66 42.25
C LEU A 160 -21.96 24.61 43.72
N GLN A 161 -21.68 23.51 44.43
CA GLN A 161 -22.00 23.41 45.85
C GLN A 161 -21.04 24.20 46.76
N GLY A 162 -19.82 24.49 46.25
CA GLY A 162 -18.83 25.33 46.90
C GLY A 162 -18.74 26.73 46.30
N ASP A 163 -18.14 27.68 47.00
CA ASP A 163 -17.92 29.04 46.47
C ASP A 163 -16.66 29.19 45.60
N SER A 164 -15.90 28.07 45.39
CA SER A 164 -14.64 28.07 44.67
C SER A 164 -14.72 28.47 43.18
N TRP A 165 -15.92 28.39 42.60
CA TRP A 165 -16.14 28.83 41.21
C TRP A 165 -16.10 30.35 41.04
N ARG A 166 -16.28 31.13 42.12
CA ARG A 166 -16.30 32.60 42.07
C ARG A 166 -14.90 33.19 41.84
N ASP A 167 -13.88 32.52 42.33
CA ASP A 167 -12.50 32.96 42.24
C ASP A 167 -11.73 32.24 41.08
N ALA A 168 -12.44 31.40 40.34
CA ALA A 168 -11.85 30.62 39.29
C ALA A 168 -11.93 31.30 37.92
N GLU A 169 -10.89 31.18 37.12
CA GLU A 169 -10.89 31.65 35.75
C GLU A 169 -11.57 30.63 34.85
N PHE A 170 -12.54 31.03 34.07
CA PHE A 170 -13.23 30.16 33.12
C PHE A 170 -12.56 30.19 31.77
N LYS A 171 -12.37 28.99 31.19
CA LYS A 171 -11.88 28.86 29.84
C LYS A 171 -12.82 29.56 28.85
N PRO A 172 -12.32 30.49 27.99
CA PRO A 172 -13.14 31.12 26.97
C PRO A 172 -13.77 30.09 26.03
N PHE A 173 -14.99 30.35 25.59
CA PHE A 173 -15.68 29.46 24.68
C PHE A 173 -14.96 29.39 23.32
N ASP A 174 -14.55 28.18 22.93
CA ASP A 174 -13.94 27.92 21.64
C ASP A 174 -14.92 27.22 20.72
N VAL A 175 -15.36 27.94 19.67
CA VAL A 175 -16.30 27.43 18.66
C VAL A 175 -15.73 26.22 17.86
N ASN A 176 -14.41 26.15 17.76
CA ASN A 176 -13.73 25.10 16.99
C ASN A 176 -13.36 23.87 17.85
N ALA A 177 -13.55 23.94 19.14
CA ALA A 177 -13.28 22.80 19.99
C ALA A 177 -14.25 21.64 19.68
N PRO A 178 -13.77 20.42 19.46
CA PRO A 178 -14.66 19.28 19.26
C PRO A 178 -15.53 19.09 20.49
N ALA A 179 -16.85 19.00 20.29
CA ALA A 179 -17.78 18.74 21.39
C ALA A 179 -17.44 17.36 22.00
N PRO A 180 -17.38 17.27 23.34
CA PRO A 180 -17.21 15.98 24.00
C PRO A 180 -18.39 15.07 23.59
N ILE A 181 -18.07 13.80 23.35
CA ILE A 181 -19.12 12.79 23.09
C ILE A 181 -20.06 12.81 24.31
N PRO A 182 -21.36 13.09 24.13
CA PRO A 182 -22.29 13.12 25.26
C PRO A 182 -22.24 11.76 25.95
N ALA A 183 -21.87 11.78 27.23
CA ALA A 183 -21.98 10.60 28.07
C ALA A 183 -23.42 10.11 27.98
N GLY A 184 -23.62 8.83 27.62
CA GLY A 184 -24.91 8.26 27.34
C GLY A 184 -25.94 8.66 28.40
N GLY A 185 -26.84 9.55 28.02
CA GLY A 185 -27.98 9.93 28.87
C GLY A 185 -28.89 8.72 29.08
N ARG A 186 -29.67 8.74 30.16
CA ARG A 186 -30.73 7.77 30.31
C ARG A 186 -31.72 7.94 29.16
N PRO A 187 -32.13 6.86 28.48
CA PRO A 187 -33.14 6.94 27.44
C PRO A 187 -34.39 7.58 28.00
N HIS A 188 -34.96 8.53 27.25
CA HIS A 188 -36.18 9.18 27.67
C HIS A 188 -37.28 8.11 27.84
N PRO A 189 -38.13 8.15 28.90
CA PRO A 189 -39.18 7.15 29.15
C PRO A 189 -40.08 6.89 27.95
N MET A 190 -40.30 7.89 27.09
CA MET A 190 -41.07 7.76 25.85
C MET A 190 -40.38 6.90 24.81
N GLN A 191 -39.03 6.81 24.77
CA GLN A 191 -38.31 5.92 23.85
C GLN A 191 -38.57 4.47 24.21
N ALA A 192 -38.59 4.11 25.49
CA ALA A 192 -38.90 2.76 25.94
C ALA A 192 -40.39 2.35 25.66
N LEU A 193 -41.24 3.31 25.41
CA LEU A 193 -42.65 3.05 25.02
C LEU A 193 -42.81 2.86 23.50
N ILE A 194 -41.95 3.47 22.70
CA ILE A 194 -41.96 3.35 21.23
C ILE A 194 -41.32 2.06 20.76
N GLU A 195 -40.36 1.53 21.53
CA GLU A 195 -39.64 0.28 21.23
C GLU A 195 -40.38 -0.99 21.68
N ARG A 196 -41.58 -0.86 22.26
CA ARG A 196 -42.49 -1.98 22.61
C ARG A 196 -43.58 -2.19 21.57
#